data_30c883d2a2795e92de7b60ccb7869f19
#
_entry.id   30c883d2a2795e92de7b60ccb7869f19
#
_cell.length_a   1.000
_cell.length_b   1.000
_cell.length_c   1.000
_cell.angle_alpha   90.00
_cell.angle_beta   90.00
_cell.angle_gamma   90.00
#
_symmetry.space_group_name_H-M   'P 1'
#
loop_
_entity.id
_entity.type
_entity.pdbx_description
1 polymer ?
#
loop_
_entity_poly.entity_id
_entity_poly.type
_entity_poly.pdbx_seq_one_letter_code
_entity_poly.pdbx_strand_id
1 'polypeptide(L)'
;FVCLVILIFIALCMLGRFKLFRWIEIYAPMILITAYGFMSAMYCRDISFILGVSLFLAASILYAVNKCTSFFEIKNRISVAFIYAIAASIFIIYVGVIAILRYKTYRNPNFDFGIWSQMFYYMKKSFAPLTTCERQNIGLMSHFRVHFSPIYYLFLPVYIVFPYPVTLNILQVLTLASAIIPVYLLCRKRNLSNGATALFGIIFVLIPALACGTFYDLHEN
;
A
#
# COMPACT_ATOMS: atom_id res chain seq x y z
N PHE A 1 10.24 12.61 -24.33
CA PHE A 1 10.39 11.94 -23.01
C PHE A 1 10.75 10.47 -23.18
N VAL A 2 9.93 9.65 -23.89
CA VAL A 2 10.18 8.22 -24.13
C VAL A 2 11.55 7.98 -24.76
N CYS A 3 11.92 8.74 -25.80
CA CYS A 3 13.24 8.64 -26.44
C CYS A 3 14.40 8.90 -25.47
N LEU A 4 14.25 9.86 -24.56
CA LEU A 4 15.26 10.16 -23.54
C LEU A 4 15.44 8.99 -22.56
N VAL A 5 14.34 8.38 -22.11
CA VAL A 5 14.36 7.21 -21.23
C VAL A 5 15.04 6.01 -21.91
N ILE A 6 14.75 5.79 -23.19
CA ILE A 6 15.37 4.73 -23.99
C ILE A 6 16.89 4.99 -24.14
N LEU A 7 17.29 6.22 -24.43
CA LEU A 7 18.70 6.59 -24.55
C LEU A 7 19.45 6.40 -23.22
N ILE A 8 18.88 6.83 -22.10
CA ILE A 8 19.42 6.62 -20.77
C ILE A 8 19.54 5.11 -20.47
N PHE A 9 18.53 4.33 -20.80
CA PHE A 9 18.55 2.87 -20.61
C PHE A 9 19.68 2.22 -21.42
N ILE A 10 19.83 2.58 -22.71
CA ILE A 10 20.91 2.08 -23.56
C ILE A 10 22.28 2.47 -22.98
N ALA A 11 22.45 3.72 -22.55
CA ALA A 11 23.69 4.20 -21.95
C ALA A 11 24.02 3.43 -20.66
N LEU A 12 23.05 3.17 -19.81
CA LEU A 12 23.21 2.38 -18.58
C LEU A 12 23.57 0.91 -18.88
N CYS A 13 22.97 0.32 -19.89
CA CYS A 13 23.31 -1.03 -20.35
C CYS A 13 24.73 -1.10 -20.92
N MET A 14 25.18 -0.06 -21.61
CA MET A 14 26.57 0.02 -22.10
C MET A 14 27.57 0.16 -20.95
N LEU A 15 27.27 0.99 -19.95
CA LEU A 15 28.08 1.13 -18.74
C LEU A 15 28.14 -0.16 -17.93
N GLY A 16 27.05 -0.93 -17.86
CA GLY A 16 26.98 -2.21 -17.15
C GLY A 16 27.90 -3.31 -17.70
N ARG A 17 28.44 -3.16 -18.93
CA ARG A 17 29.46 -4.06 -19.48
C ARG A 17 30.78 -4.02 -18.74
N PHE A 18 31.07 -2.93 -18.02
CA PHE A 18 32.26 -2.84 -17.18
C PHE A 18 32.00 -3.54 -15.82
N LYS A 19 32.93 -4.37 -15.35
CA LYS A 19 32.83 -5.13 -14.10
C LYS A 19 32.37 -4.26 -12.90
N LEU A 20 32.85 -3.02 -12.84
CA LEU A 20 32.57 -2.04 -11.79
C LEU A 20 31.07 -1.62 -11.77
N PHE A 21 30.39 -1.65 -12.92
CA PHE A 21 29.01 -1.17 -13.09
C PHE A 21 28.01 -2.29 -13.33
N ARG A 22 28.41 -3.55 -13.15
CA ARG A 22 27.57 -4.72 -13.43
C ARG A 22 26.25 -4.74 -12.63
N TRP A 23 26.26 -4.14 -11.45
CA TRP A 23 25.06 -3.96 -10.64
C TRP A 23 24.04 -3.02 -11.31
N ILE A 24 24.48 -2.09 -12.17
CA ILE A 24 23.58 -1.18 -12.91
C ILE A 24 22.69 -1.95 -13.89
N GLU A 25 23.20 -3.01 -14.53
CA GLU A 25 22.37 -3.85 -15.42
C GLU A 25 21.17 -4.46 -14.69
N ILE A 26 21.34 -4.79 -13.42
CA ILE A 26 20.32 -5.45 -12.61
C ILE A 26 19.32 -4.45 -12.06
N TYR A 27 19.79 -3.31 -11.54
CA TYR A 27 18.96 -2.38 -10.76
C TYR A 27 18.48 -1.16 -11.56
N ALA A 28 19.18 -0.74 -12.60
CA ALA A 28 18.79 0.43 -13.40
C ALA A 28 17.39 0.31 -14.03
N PRO A 29 16.99 -0.83 -14.61
CA PRO A 29 15.62 -1.00 -15.10
C PRO A 29 14.58 -0.80 -14.00
N MET A 30 14.80 -1.37 -12.81
CA MET A 30 13.88 -1.24 -11.68
C MET A 30 13.76 0.20 -11.19
N ILE A 31 14.90 0.92 -11.10
CA ILE A 31 14.92 2.33 -10.68
C ILE A 31 14.19 3.21 -11.70
N LEU A 32 14.46 3.02 -12.99
CA LEU A 32 13.82 3.79 -14.06
C LEU A 32 12.32 3.52 -14.14
N ILE A 33 11.88 2.27 -13.95
CA ILE A 33 10.47 1.92 -13.94
C ILE A 33 9.76 2.52 -12.75
N THR A 34 10.37 2.43 -11.56
CA THR A 34 9.79 3.02 -10.34
C THR A 34 9.67 4.52 -10.49
N ALA A 35 10.69 5.20 -11.00
CA ALA A 35 10.67 6.63 -11.25
C ALA A 35 9.62 7.00 -12.31
N TYR A 36 9.53 6.24 -13.40
CA TYR A 36 8.56 6.46 -14.46
C TYR A 36 7.12 6.18 -14.00
N GLY A 37 6.89 5.10 -13.27
CA GLY A 37 5.59 4.78 -12.66
C GLY A 37 5.15 5.86 -11.67
N PHE A 38 6.07 6.37 -10.85
CA PHE A 38 5.79 7.44 -9.89
C PHE A 38 5.43 8.75 -10.61
N MET A 39 6.20 9.15 -11.62
CA MET A 39 5.92 10.36 -12.39
C MET A 39 4.62 10.25 -13.18
N SER A 40 4.30 9.09 -13.72
CA SER A 40 3.08 8.88 -14.50
C SER A 40 1.81 8.91 -13.66
N ALA A 41 1.86 8.36 -12.46
CA ALA A 41 0.76 8.44 -11.51
C ALA A 41 0.40 9.89 -11.14
N MET A 42 1.38 10.79 -11.24
CA MET A 42 1.17 12.24 -10.98
C MET A 42 0.62 13.02 -12.18
N TYR A 43 0.88 12.60 -13.42
CA TYR A 43 0.67 13.47 -14.60
C TYR A 43 -0.21 12.91 -15.71
N CYS A 44 -0.44 11.61 -15.82
CA CYS A 44 -1.16 11.02 -16.96
C CYS A 44 -2.25 10.04 -16.57
N ARG A 45 -3.44 10.24 -17.14
CA ARG A 45 -4.57 9.29 -17.10
C ARG A 45 -4.68 8.48 -18.41
N ASP A 46 -3.58 8.26 -19.14
CA ASP A 46 -3.59 7.58 -20.44
C ASP A 46 -3.44 6.06 -20.26
N ILE A 47 -4.41 5.31 -20.81
CA ILE A 47 -4.43 3.84 -20.74
C ILE A 47 -3.24 3.23 -21.49
N SER A 48 -2.87 3.78 -22.64
CA SER A 48 -1.73 3.33 -23.44
C SER A 48 -0.42 3.42 -22.66
N PHE A 49 -0.31 4.48 -21.87
CA PHE A 49 0.82 4.71 -21.01
C PHE A 49 0.88 3.69 -19.86
N ILE A 50 -0.24 3.45 -19.18
CA ILE A 50 -0.36 2.47 -18.10
C ILE A 50 0.00 1.06 -18.61
N LEU A 51 -0.50 0.69 -19.80
CA LEU A 51 -0.17 -0.60 -20.43
C LEU A 51 1.32 -0.70 -20.76
N GLY A 52 1.91 0.34 -21.34
CA GLY A 52 3.34 0.38 -21.65
C GLY A 52 4.22 0.22 -20.40
N VAL A 53 3.89 0.92 -19.32
CA VAL A 53 4.58 0.80 -18.02
C VAL A 53 4.40 -0.59 -17.44
N SER A 54 3.21 -1.16 -17.48
CA SER A 54 2.92 -2.49 -16.95
C SER A 54 3.69 -3.59 -17.68
N LEU A 55 3.76 -3.52 -19.02
CA LEU A 55 4.53 -4.46 -19.84
C LEU A 55 6.03 -4.33 -19.58
N PHE A 56 6.53 -3.11 -19.48
CA PHE A 56 7.93 -2.86 -19.19
C PHE A 56 8.30 -3.34 -17.77
N LEU A 57 7.42 -3.12 -16.78
CA LEU A 57 7.57 -3.62 -15.42
C LEU A 57 7.61 -5.16 -15.42
N ALA A 58 6.68 -5.80 -16.11
CA ALA A 58 6.62 -7.25 -16.21
C ALA A 58 7.90 -7.82 -16.85
N ALA A 59 8.37 -7.24 -17.97
CA ALA A 59 9.60 -7.65 -18.64
C ALA A 59 10.82 -7.48 -17.73
N SER A 60 10.88 -6.39 -16.96
CA SER A 60 11.99 -6.12 -16.05
C SER A 60 11.98 -7.03 -14.82
N ILE A 61 10.80 -7.37 -14.29
CA ILE A 61 10.68 -8.36 -13.23
C ILE A 61 11.15 -9.74 -13.74
N LEU A 62 10.71 -10.14 -14.94
CA LEU A 62 11.14 -11.40 -15.55
C LEU A 62 12.67 -11.43 -15.76
N TYR A 63 13.25 -10.33 -16.24
CA TYR A 63 14.69 -10.20 -16.39
C TYR A 63 15.41 -10.29 -15.04
N ALA A 64 14.94 -9.57 -14.03
CA ALA A 64 15.51 -9.59 -12.68
C ALA A 64 15.41 -11.00 -12.06
N VAL A 65 14.29 -11.67 -12.20
CA VAL A 65 14.07 -13.05 -11.73
C VAL A 65 15.08 -13.99 -12.38
N ASN A 66 15.30 -13.88 -13.69
CA ASN A 66 16.24 -14.74 -14.42
C ASN A 66 17.72 -14.46 -14.07
N LYS A 67 18.05 -13.22 -13.69
CA LYS A 67 19.43 -12.83 -13.34
C LYS A 67 19.75 -12.93 -11.84
N CYS A 68 18.76 -12.77 -10.99
CA CYS A 68 18.91 -12.80 -9.53
C CYS A 68 18.55 -14.18 -8.95
N THR A 69 19.10 -15.25 -9.50
CA THR A 69 18.87 -16.62 -9.01
C THR A 69 19.22 -16.77 -7.53
N SER A 70 20.24 -16.07 -7.05
CA SER A 70 20.65 -16.07 -5.64
C SER A 70 19.58 -15.53 -4.67
N PHE A 71 18.70 -14.64 -5.13
CA PHE A 71 17.58 -14.15 -4.29
C PHE A 71 16.57 -15.27 -3.98
N PHE A 72 16.41 -16.23 -4.90
CA PHE A 72 15.50 -17.38 -4.69
C PHE A 72 16.13 -18.48 -3.83
N GLU A 73 17.42 -18.39 -3.54
CA GLU A 73 18.17 -19.35 -2.70
C GLU A 73 18.15 -19.00 -1.19
N ILE A 74 17.19 -18.19 -0.74
CA ILE A 74 17.01 -17.90 0.68
C ILE A 74 16.78 -19.21 1.45
N LYS A 75 17.79 -19.66 2.19
CA LYS A 75 17.74 -20.95 2.90
C LYS A 75 16.96 -20.84 4.21
N ASN A 76 17.02 -19.70 4.88
CA ASN A 76 16.49 -19.53 6.23
C ASN A 76 15.06 -18.93 6.20
N ARG A 77 14.12 -19.60 6.88
CA ARG A 77 12.75 -19.12 7.07
C ARG A 77 12.67 -17.83 7.92
N ILE A 78 13.60 -17.67 8.86
CA ILE A 78 13.69 -16.46 9.71
C ILE A 78 13.98 -15.24 8.85
N SER A 79 14.86 -15.36 7.84
CA SER A 79 15.14 -14.28 6.90
C SER A 79 13.90 -13.86 6.11
N VAL A 80 13.03 -14.80 5.73
CA VAL A 80 11.77 -14.48 5.05
C VAL A 80 10.82 -13.72 5.97
N ALA A 81 10.65 -14.18 7.22
CA ALA A 81 9.82 -13.48 8.19
C ALA A 81 10.32 -12.05 8.45
N PHE A 82 11.64 -11.87 8.49
CA PHE A 82 12.27 -10.56 8.64
C PHE A 82 12.00 -9.65 7.43
N ILE A 83 12.04 -10.18 6.21
CA ILE A 83 11.66 -9.43 4.99
C ILE A 83 10.20 -8.98 5.09
N TYR A 84 9.29 -9.84 5.53
CA TYR A 84 7.88 -9.49 5.73
C TYR A 84 7.71 -8.40 6.79
N ALA A 85 8.42 -8.50 7.91
CA ALA A 85 8.39 -7.48 8.96
C ALA A 85 8.90 -6.12 8.46
N ILE A 86 10.01 -6.09 7.72
CA ILE A 86 10.55 -4.88 7.12
C ILE A 86 9.55 -4.29 6.11
N ALA A 87 9.01 -5.12 5.21
CA ALA A 87 8.06 -4.67 4.20
C ALA A 87 6.80 -4.05 4.85
N ALA A 88 6.23 -4.71 5.86
CA ALA A 88 5.11 -4.19 6.64
C ALA A 88 5.48 -2.88 7.35
N SER A 89 6.66 -2.79 7.95
CA SER A 89 7.12 -1.57 8.64
C SER A 89 7.28 -0.39 7.68
N ILE A 90 7.85 -0.62 6.50
CA ILE A 90 7.98 0.40 5.45
C ILE A 90 6.59 0.89 5.01
N PHE A 91 5.65 -0.04 4.78
CA PHE A 91 4.27 0.29 4.42
C PHE A 91 3.60 1.14 5.51
N ILE A 92 3.66 0.71 6.77
CA ILE A 92 3.06 1.40 7.91
C ILE A 92 3.64 2.82 8.05
N ILE A 93 4.96 2.96 7.97
CA ILE A 93 5.61 4.26 8.10
C ILE A 93 5.24 5.16 6.92
N TYR A 94 5.39 4.67 5.69
CA TYR A 94 5.14 5.45 4.49
C TYR A 94 3.69 5.90 4.38
N VAL A 95 2.76 4.95 4.44
CA VAL A 95 1.32 5.24 4.29
C VAL A 95 0.78 5.98 5.52
N GLY A 96 1.23 5.60 6.73
CA GLY A 96 0.82 6.24 7.97
C GLY A 96 1.26 7.70 8.07
N VAL A 97 2.51 8.01 7.68
CA VAL A 97 3.00 9.40 7.65
C VAL A 97 2.18 10.22 6.67
N ILE A 98 1.91 9.71 5.46
CA ILE A 98 1.09 10.43 4.48
C ILE A 98 -0.34 10.63 5.00
N ALA A 99 -0.96 9.63 5.60
CA ALA A 99 -2.30 9.73 6.18
C ALA A 99 -2.37 10.80 7.28
N ILE A 100 -1.37 10.84 8.18
CA ILE A 100 -1.26 11.85 9.23
C ILE A 100 -1.05 13.26 8.63
N LEU A 101 -0.19 13.39 7.63
CA LEU A 101 0.06 14.67 6.96
C LEU A 101 -1.18 15.19 6.24
N ARG A 102 -1.93 14.30 5.54
CA ARG A 102 -3.20 14.67 4.90
C ARG A 102 -4.21 15.18 5.93
N TYR A 103 -4.35 14.50 7.06
CA TYR A 103 -5.19 14.95 8.17
C TYR A 103 -4.76 16.34 8.66
N LYS A 104 -3.47 16.53 8.96
CA LYS A 104 -2.94 17.82 9.47
C LYS A 104 -3.05 18.98 8.47
N THR A 105 -3.04 18.69 7.17
CA THR A 105 -3.15 19.69 6.10
C THR A 105 -4.59 19.84 5.57
N TYR A 106 -5.58 19.24 6.24
CA TYR A 106 -7.00 19.29 5.86
C TYR A 106 -7.26 18.81 4.41
N ARG A 107 -6.49 17.82 3.94
CA ARG A 107 -6.63 17.23 2.60
C ARG A 107 -7.46 15.96 2.57
N ASN A 108 -8.02 15.56 3.70
CA ASN A 108 -8.99 14.46 3.73
C ASN A 108 -10.34 14.94 3.16
N PRO A 109 -11.09 14.09 2.45
CA PRO A 109 -12.47 14.39 2.06
C PRO A 109 -13.31 14.67 3.30
N ASN A 110 -13.94 15.85 3.34
CA ASN A 110 -14.59 16.31 4.57
C ASN A 110 -15.83 15.50 4.92
N PHE A 111 -16.55 14.99 3.90
CA PHE A 111 -17.84 14.33 4.10
C PHE A 111 -17.67 12.95 4.77
N ASP A 112 -16.97 12.05 4.11
CA ASP A 112 -16.79 10.67 4.59
C ASP A 112 -16.01 10.63 5.90
N PHE A 113 -14.91 11.37 5.98
CA PHE A 113 -14.12 11.46 7.20
C PHE A 113 -14.92 12.05 8.38
N GLY A 114 -15.85 12.96 8.09
CA GLY A 114 -16.78 13.52 9.07
C GLY A 114 -17.76 12.47 9.59
N ILE A 115 -18.32 11.63 8.70
CA ILE A 115 -19.21 10.52 9.07
C ILE A 115 -18.50 9.58 10.06
N TRP A 116 -17.32 9.08 9.71
CA TRP A 116 -16.55 8.15 10.54
C TRP A 116 -16.17 8.78 11.88
N SER A 117 -15.70 10.02 11.88
CA SER A 117 -15.31 10.72 13.10
C SER A 117 -16.48 10.92 14.04
N GLN A 118 -17.65 11.28 13.50
CA GLN A 118 -18.88 11.46 14.27
C GLN A 118 -19.41 10.12 14.80
N MET A 119 -19.42 9.09 13.96
CA MET A 119 -19.87 7.76 14.32
C MET A 119 -19.06 7.21 15.50
N PHE A 120 -17.74 7.24 15.43
CA PHE A 120 -16.88 6.77 16.53
C PHE A 120 -17.02 7.62 17.80
N TYR A 121 -17.26 8.91 17.67
CA TYR A 121 -17.58 9.76 18.82
C TYR A 121 -18.84 9.28 19.56
N TYR A 122 -19.90 8.95 18.82
CA TYR A 122 -21.13 8.42 19.42
C TYR A 122 -20.96 6.99 19.90
N MET A 123 -20.26 6.14 19.19
CA MET A 123 -19.94 4.78 19.64
C MET A 123 -19.18 4.78 20.97
N LYS A 124 -18.25 5.73 21.16
CA LYS A 124 -17.56 5.91 22.45
C LYS A 124 -18.51 6.25 23.58
N LYS A 125 -19.60 7.02 23.32
CA LYS A 125 -20.55 7.50 24.35
C LYS A 125 -21.69 6.53 24.63
N SER A 126 -22.23 5.89 23.60
CA SER A 126 -23.47 5.13 23.65
C SER A 126 -23.40 3.75 23.03
N PHE A 127 -22.23 3.32 22.55
CA PHE A 127 -22.03 2.10 21.75
C PHE A 127 -22.87 2.04 20.47
N ALA A 128 -23.56 3.13 20.10
CA ALA A 128 -24.38 3.19 18.90
C ALA A 128 -23.63 3.93 17.77
N PRO A 129 -23.56 3.37 16.56
CA PRO A 129 -22.86 3.98 15.40
C PRO A 129 -23.75 5.06 14.78
N LEU A 130 -23.87 6.20 15.45
CA LEU A 130 -24.79 7.27 15.07
C LEU A 130 -24.08 8.36 14.27
N THR A 131 -24.80 8.91 13.28
CA THR A 131 -24.37 10.01 12.42
C THR A 131 -25.53 10.93 12.10
N THR A 132 -25.26 12.20 11.82
CA THR A 132 -26.24 13.16 11.31
C THR A 132 -26.07 13.39 9.81
N CYS A 133 -24.90 13.12 9.25
CA CYS A 133 -24.54 13.50 7.88
C CYS A 133 -25.29 12.67 6.81
N GLU A 134 -25.73 11.45 7.13
CA GLU A 134 -26.33 10.53 6.20
C GLU A 134 -27.86 10.62 6.14
N ARG A 135 -28.44 11.51 6.91
CA ARG A 135 -29.87 11.71 6.97
C ARG A 135 -30.30 12.97 6.23
N GLN A 136 -31.32 12.85 5.38
CA GLN A 136 -31.90 14.01 4.68
C GLN A 136 -32.69 14.92 5.62
N ASN A 137 -33.12 14.42 6.79
CA ASN A 137 -33.87 15.17 7.81
C ASN A 137 -33.06 15.34 9.09
N ILE A 138 -33.40 16.34 9.90
CA ILE A 138 -32.73 16.65 11.19
C ILE A 138 -32.79 15.44 12.13
N GLY A 139 -31.67 15.03 12.69
CA GLY A 139 -31.59 14.01 13.73
C GLY A 139 -30.48 12.97 13.51
N LEU A 140 -30.33 12.09 14.49
CA LEU A 140 -29.35 11.00 14.45
C LEU A 140 -29.92 9.77 13.74
N MET A 141 -29.07 9.12 12.92
CA MET A 141 -29.35 7.84 12.29
C MET A 141 -28.19 6.89 12.54
N SER A 142 -28.49 5.59 12.65
CA SER A 142 -27.42 4.59 12.67
C SER A 142 -26.79 4.44 11.31
N HIS A 143 -25.48 4.63 11.22
CA HIS A 143 -24.69 4.38 10.02
C HIS A 143 -24.86 2.93 9.50
N PHE A 144 -25.11 1.96 10.38
CA PHE A 144 -25.35 0.57 9.99
C PHE A 144 -26.64 0.35 9.17
N ARG A 145 -27.47 1.37 9.02
CA ARG A 145 -28.56 1.34 8.02
C ARG A 145 -28.09 1.60 6.60
N VAL A 146 -26.91 2.20 6.45
CA VAL A 146 -26.29 2.48 5.16
C VAL A 146 -25.23 1.42 4.87
N HIS A 147 -24.30 1.23 5.80
CA HIS A 147 -23.21 0.26 5.70
C HIS A 147 -23.06 -0.53 7.00
N PHE A 148 -23.32 -1.82 6.94
CA PHE A 148 -23.22 -2.69 8.10
C PHE A 148 -21.83 -3.27 8.26
N SER A 149 -21.00 -2.65 9.10
CA SER A 149 -19.60 -3.03 9.33
C SER A 149 -19.28 -3.23 10.81
N PRO A 150 -19.57 -4.40 11.38
CA PRO A 150 -19.33 -4.70 12.80
C PRO A 150 -17.86 -4.59 13.24
N ILE A 151 -16.90 -4.60 12.29
CA ILE A 151 -15.47 -4.45 12.56
C ILE A 151 -15.14 -3.16 13.32
N TYR A 152 -15.98 -2.13 13.24
CA TYR A 152 -15.78 -0.89 13.97
C TYR A 152 -15.78 -1.05 15.48
N TYR A 153 -16.50 -2.04 16.01
CA TYR A 153 -16.46 -2.37 17.43
C TYR A 153 -15.09 -2.95 17.84
N LEU A 154 -14.36 -3.57 16.92
CA LEU A 154 -12.99 -4.00 17.17
C LEU A 154 -12.00 -2.80 17.27
N PHE A 155 -12.29 -1.72 16.53
CA PHE A 155 -11.48 -0.51 16.57
C PHE A 155 -11.83 0.40 17.75
N LEU A 156 -13.05 0.29 18.27
CA LEU A 156 -13.58 1.15 19.33
C LEU A 156 -12.70 1.19 20.59
N PRO A 157 -12.17 0.09 21.11
CA PRO A 157 -11.30 0.13 22.30
C PRO A 157 -10.08 1.04 22.12
N VAL A 158 -9.46 0.99 20.93
CA VAL A 158 -8.32 1.87 20.62
C VAL A 158 -8.77 3.32 20.52
N TYR A 159 -9.91 3.57 19.87
CA TYR A 159 -10.45 4.92 19.77
C TYR A 159 -10.89 5.49 21.12
N ILE A 160 -11.35 4.68 22.07
CA ILE A 160 -11.69 5.14 23.43
C ILE A 160 -10.45 5.72 24.13
N VAL A 161 -9.29 5.06 23.95
CA VAL A 161 -8.01 5.51 24.54
C VAL A 161 -7.44 6.72 23.80
N PHE A 162 -7.52 6.71 22.47
CA PHE A 162 -7.02 7.79 21.60
C PHE A 162 -8.17 8.39 20.78
N PRO A 163 -9.02 9.25 21.35
CA PRO A 163 -10.26 9.73 20.74
C PRO A 163 -10.03 10.85 19.71
N TYR A 164 -9.14 10.63 18.79
CA TYR A 164 -8.82 11.57 17.72
C TYR A 164 -9.18 10.97 16.36
N PRO A 165 -9.72 11.77 15.42
CA PRO A 165 -10.06 11.27 14.08
C PRO A 165 -8.88 10.60 13.36
N VAL A 166 -7.66 11.12 13.54
CA VAL A 166 -6.44 10.54 12.95
C VAL A 166 -6.17 9.10 13.42
N THR A 167 -6.68 8.71 14.58
CA THR A 167 -6.58 7.33 15.08
C THR A 167 -7.24 6.34 14.12
N LEU A 168 -8.33 6.73 13.47
CA LEU A 168 -9.04 5.90 12.50
C LEU A 168 -8.16 5.63 11.27
N ASN A 169 -7.46 6.65 10.76
CA ASN A 169 -6.52 6.49 9.65
C ASN A 169 -5.37 5.55 10.02
N ILE A 170 -4.84 5.67 11.23
CA ILE A 170 -3.77 4.78 11.72
C ILE A 170 -4.28 3.35 11.84
N LEU A 171 -5.48 3.13 12.37
CA LEU A 171 -6.09 1.80 12.46
C LEU A 171 -6.30 1.18 11.09
N GLN A 172 -6.73 1.95 10.10
CA GLN A 172 -6.85 1.48 8.72
C GLN A 172 -5.49 1.02 8.16
N VAL A 173 -4.45 1.83 8.32
CA VAL A 173 -3.09 1.49 7.88
C VAL A 173 -2.60 0.20 8.53
N LEU A 174 -2.80 0.04 9.84
CA LEU A 174 -2.39 -1.15 10.58
C LEU A 174 -3.18 -2.39 10.14
N THR A 175 -4.48 -2.24 9.91
CA THR A 175 -5.34 -3.34 9.43
C THR A 175 -4.89 -3.81 8.06
N LEU A 176 -4.65 -2.89 7.12
CA LEU A 176 -4.16 -3.24 5.78
C LEU A 176 -2.76 -3.86 5.83
N ALA A 177 -1.85 -3.31 6.65
CA ALA A 177 -0.53 -3.90 6.84
C ALA A 177 -0.61 -5.32 7.41
N SER A 178 -1.55 -5.59 8.31
CA SER A 178 -1.72 -6.91 8.92
C SER A 178 -2.10 -8.00 7.92
N ALA A 179 -2.71 -7.63 6.78
CA ALA A 179 -3.07 -8.56 5.72
C ALA A 179 -1.84 -9.23 5.04
N ILE A 180 -0.63 -8.74 5.30
CA ILE A 180 0.61 -9.41 4.89
C ILE A 180 0.78 -10.78 5.61
N ILE A 181 0.20 -10.93 6.81
CA ILE A 181 0.28 -12.18 7.59
C ILE A 181 -0.42 -13.34 6.87
N PRO A 182 -1.70 -13.24 6.48
CA PRO A 182 -2.35 -14.29 5.72
C PRO A 182 -1.66 -14.56 4.36
N VAL A 183 -1.06 -13.56 3.73
CA VAL A 183 -0.25 -13.77 2.51
C VAL A 183 0.93 -14.70 2.82
N TYR A 184 1.68 -14.43 3.89
CA TYR A 184 2.77 -15.30 4.33
C TYR A 184 2.30 -16.73 4.60
N LEU A 185 1.23 -16.88 5.38
CA LEU A 185 0.68 -18.18 5.75
C LEU A 185 0.19 -18.96 4.53
N LEU A 186 -0.43 -18.28 3.57
CA LEU A 186 -0.88 -18.88 2.31
C LEU A 186 0.31 -19.38 1.47
N CYS A 187 1.36 -18.58 1.33
CA CYS A 187 2.59 -18.99 0.65
C CYS A 187 3.21 -20.24 1.30
N ARG A 188 3.24 -20.27 2.64
CA ARG A 188 3.74 -21.43 3.39
C ARG A 188 2.86 -22.66 3.21
N LYS A 189 1.54 -22.49 3.25
CA LYS A 189 0.57 -23.58 3.01
C LYS A 189 0.70 -24.17 1.60
N ARG A 190 1.04 -23.34 0.62
CA ARG A 190 1.26 -23.76 -0.78
C ARG A 190 2.67 -24.29 -1.03
N ASN A 191 3.51 -24.44 0.00
CA ASN A 191 4.89 -24.94 -0.09
C ASN A 191 5.76 -24.15 -1.09
N LEU A 192 5.54 -22.84 -1.19
CA LEU A 192 6.38 -21.99 -2.03
C LEU A 192 7.81 -21.92 -1.45
N SER A 193 8.79 -21.77 -2.35
CA SER A 193 10.18 -21.54 -1.93
C SER A 193 10.28 -20.27 -1.08
N ASN A 194 11.34 -20.18 -0.27
CA ASN A 194 11.55 -19.02 0.58
C ASN A 194 11.69 -17.73 -0.24
N GLY A 195 12.37 -17.77 -1.38
CA GLY A 195 12.50 -16.62 -2.28
C GLY A 195 11.18 -16.21 -2.91
N ALA A 196 10.38 -17.16 -3.38
CA ALA A 196 9.03 -16.87 -3.90
C ALA A 196 8.15 -16.28 -2.79
N THR A 197 8.19 -16.84 -1.58
CA THR A 197 7.45 -16.30 -0.43
C THR A 197 7.87 -14.86 -0.16
N ALA A 198 9.17 -14.56 -0.08
CA ALA A 198 9.68 -13.21 0.13
C ALA A 198 9.19 -12.23 -0.96
N LEU A 199 9.20 -12.66 -2.22
CA LEU A 199 8.73 -11.88 -3.36
C LEU A 199 7.24 -11.52 -3.21
N PHE A 200 6.38 -12.47 -2.82
CA PHE A 200 4.96 -12.19 -2.58
C PHE A 200 4.75 -11.14 -1.49
N GLY A 201 5.54 -11.15 -0.41
CA GLY A 201 5.48 -10.13 0.63
C GLY A 201 5.86 -8.74 0.12
N ILE A 202 6.90 -8.65 -0.70
CA ILE A 202 7.33 -7.39 -1.31
C ILE A 202 6.26 -6.88 -2.30
N ILE A 203 5.77 -7.75 -3.19
CA ILE A 203 4.72 -7.37 -4.15
C ILE A 203 3.48 -6.87 -3.41
N PHE A 204 3.06 -7.54 -2.33
CA PHE A 204 1.87 -7.16 -1.58
C PHE A 204 1.93 -5.70 -1.11
N VAL A 205 3.03 -5.28 -0.49
CA VAL A 205 3.15 -3.90 0.02
C VAL A 205 3.34 -2.86 -1.09
N LEU A 206 3.74 -3.30 -2.29
CA LEU A 206 3.90 -2.44 -3.46
C LEU A 206 2.62 -2.32 -4.30
N ILE A 207 1.52 -3.03 -3.95
CA ILE A 207 0.24 -2.89 -4.66
C ILE A 207 -0.29 -1.47 -4.49
N PRO A 208 -0.39 -0.66 -5.56
CA PRO A 208 -0.81 0.74 -5.44
C PRO A 208 -2.22 0.89 -4.84
N ALA A 209 -3.11 -0.05 -5.12
CA ALA A 209 -4.49 -0.04 -4.61
C ALA A 209 -4.55 -0.05 -3.08
N LEU A 210 -3.63 -0.74 -2.39
CA LEU A 210 -3.58 -0.76 -0.93
C LEU A 210 -3.20 0.62 -0.36
N ALA A 211 -2.22 1.29 -0.96
CA ALA A 211 -1.79 2.61 -0.51
C ALA A 211 -2.81 3.70 -0.89
N CYS A 212 -3.30 3.69 -2.14
CA CYS A 212 -4.21 4.71 -2.64
C CYS A 212 -5.58 4.68 -1.97
N GLY A 213 -6.11 3.48 -1.65
CA GLY A 213 -7.34 3.34 -0.90
C GLY A 213 -7.25 3.97 0.49
N THR A 214 -6.10 3.85 1.14
CA THR A 214 -5.85 4.45 2.46
C THR A 214 -5.70 5.98 2.41
N PHE A 215 -5.33 6.54 1.27
CA PHE A 215 -5.21 7.99 1.10
C PHE A 215 -6.56 8.67 0.89
N TYR A 216 -7.60 7.95 0.57
CA TYR A 216 -8.94 8.52 0.44
C TYR A 216 -9.50 8.83 1.83
N ASP A 217 -9.86 7.82 2.59
CA ASP A 217 -10.31 7.88 3.99
C ASP A 217 -10.41 6.48 4.58
N LEU A 218 -10.85 6.38 5.86
CA LEU A 218 -11.32 5.13 6.42
C LEU A 218 -12.52 4.66 5.60
N HIS A 219 -12.36 3.58 4.86
CA HIS A 219 -13.42 2.98 4.05
C HIS A 219 -13.44 1.48 4.26
N GLU A 220 -14.63 0.91 4.28
CA GLU A 220 -14.86 -0.52 4.49
C GLU A 220 -14.75 -1.38 3.22
N ASN A 221 -14.54 -0.77 2.08
CA ASN A 221 -14.48 -1.43 0.77
C ASN A 221 -13.14 -2.08 0.48
#